data_b1864db8e8d8a0c87572675a2b8f172e
#
_entry.id   b1864db8e8d8a0c87572675a2b8f172e
#
_cell.length_a   1.000
_cell.length_b   1.000
_cell.length_c   1.000
_cell.angle_alpha   90.00
_cell.angle_beta   90.00
_cell.angle_gamma   90.00
#
_symmetry.space_group_name_H-M   'P 1'
#
loop_
_entity.id
_entity.type
_entity.pdbx_description
1 polymer ?
#
loop_
_entity_poly.entity_id
_entity_poly.type
_entity_poly.pdbx_seq_one_letter_code
_entity_poly.pdbx_strand_id
1 'polypeptide(L)'
;MIIRPATAADVDAAAKIYDEARAFMKEGGNPNQWKGEYPNATDVLSGIDDGSSYVCEEEGEVVATFYFKDNADDPTYRKIYGGEWKNSDPYSVIHRIAVKYHGRGIVDFCFSECFKARQNIKIDTHKDNIPMQKVLERCGFRYCGIIYLENGEERLAYQKTK
;
A
#
# COMPACT_ATOMS: atom_id res chain seq x y z
N MET A 1 -10.04 14.71 -6.29
CA MET A 1 -9.19 13.52 -6.44
C MET A 1 -9.97 12.38 -7.08
N ILE A 2 -9.35 11.66 -7.97
CA ILE A 2 -9.91 10.43 -8.56
C ILE A 2 -8.85 9.33 -8.55
N ILE A 3 -9.29 8.10 -8.42
CA ILE A 3 -8.44 6.92 -8.57
C ILE A 3 -8.75 6.27 -9.90
N ARG A 4 -7.71 5.92 -10.64
CA ARG A 4 -7.82 5.21 -11.91
C ARG A 4 -6.66 4.23 -12.11
N PRO A 5 -6.82 3.23 -12.99
CA PRO A 5 -5.70 2.39 -13.37
C PRO A 5 -4.55 3.23 -13.94
N ALA A 6 -3.33 2.85 -13.59
CA ALA A 6 -2.14 3.48 -14.16
C ALA A 6 -1.97 3.07 -15.62
N THR A 7 -1.43 3.99 -16.43
CA THR A 7 -1.06 3.74 -17.82
C THR A 7 0.44 3.96 -18.01
N ALA A 8 0.96 3.62 -19.19
CA ALA A 8 2.37 3.84 -19.51
C ALA A 8 2.78 5.31 -19.34
N ALA A 9 1.87 6.24 -19.57
CA ALA A 9 2.12 7.68 -19.40
C ALA A 9 2.35 8.08 -17.94
N ASP A 10 1.94 7.26 -16.97
CA ASP A 10 2.05 7.55 -15.54
C ASP A 10 3.35 7.03 -14.92
N VAL A 11 4.10 6.19 -15.63
CA VAL A 11 5.25 5.46 -15.06
C VAL A 11 6.30 6.40 -14.49
N ASP A 12 6.68 7.45 -15.21
CA ASP A 12 7.71 8.39 -14.76
C ASP A 12 7.26 9.14 -13.50
N ALA A 13 6.03 9.62 -13.47
CA ALA A 13 5.47 10.31 -12.30
C ALA A 13 5.39 9.38 -11.08
N ALA A 14 4.92 8.15 -11.28
CA ALA A 14 4.83 7.14 -10.20
C ALA A 14 6.22 6.77 -9.67
N ALA A 15 7.20 6.54 -10.56
CA ALA A 15 8.57 6.23 -10.16
C ALA A 15 9.19 7.36 -9.33
N LYS A 16 8.94 8.60 -9.71
CA LYS A 16 9.42 9.78 -8.97
C LYS A 16 8.79 9.85 -7.57
N ILE A 17 7.50 9.56 -7.48
CA ILE A 17 6.81 9.50 -6.18
C ILE A 17 7.44 8.42 -5.29
N TYR A 18 7.77 7.26 -5.83
CA TYR A 18 8.46 6.21 -5.08
C TYR A 18 9.85 6.64 -4.61
N ASP A 19 10.63 7.32 -5.45
CA ASP A 19 11.95 7.82 -5.07
C ASP A 19 11.85 8.79 -3.89
N GLU A 20 10.93 9.74 -3.97
CA GLU A 20 10.68 10.72 -2.91
C GLU A 20 10.16 10.06 -1.62
N ALA A 21 9.29 9.06 -1.77
CA ALA A 21 8.75 8.31 -0.64
C ALA A 21 9.83 7.51 0.11
N ARG A 22 10.77 6.88 -0.62
CA ARG A 22 11.87 6.17 0.02
C ARG A 22 12.74 7.12 0.83
N ALA A 23 13.07 8.28 0.29
CA ALA A 23 13.83 9.30 1.01
C ALA A 23 13.08 9.79 2.26
N PHE A 24 11.79 10.06 2.13
CA PHE A 24 10.94 10.48 3.24
C PHE A 24 10.88 9.42 4.35
N MET A 25 10.71 8.15 4.00
CA MET A 25 10.67 7.05 4.96
C MET A 25 12.01 6.93 5.70
N LYS A 26 13.12 7.02 4.99
CA LYS A 26 14.46 6.93 5.58
C LYS A 26 14.70 8.07 6.57
N GLU A 27 14.37 9.30 6.20
CA GLU A 27 14.49 10.48 7.06
C GLU A 27 13.60 10.37 8.30
N GLY A 28 12.43 9.76 8.15
CA GLY A 28 11.44 9.57 9.22
C GLY A 28 11.73 8.39 10.16
N GLY A 29 12.88 7.74 10.04
CA GLY A 29 13.25 6.62 10.91
C GLY A 29 12.77 5.26 10.45
N ASN A 30 12.40 5.12 9.17
CA ASN A 30 11.95 3.85 8.57
C ASN A 30 12.80 3.51 7.33
N PRO A 31 14.11 3.18 7.51
CA PRO A 31 14.99 2.91 6.38
C PRO A 31 14.89 1.48 5.84
N ASN A 32 14.19 0.58 6.54
CA ASN A 32 14.26 -0.86 6.27
C ASN A 32 13.01 -1.44 5.61
N GLN A 33 11.93 -0.67 5.46
CA GLN A 33 10.72 -1.17 4.79
C GLN A 33 10.94 -1.29 3.28
N TRP A 34 11.44 -0.25 2.65
CA TRP A 34 11.78 -0.22 1.23
C TRP A 34 13.28 0.01 1.08
N LYS A 35 13.99 -1.03 0.67
CA LYS A 35 15.45 -1.03 0.56
C LYS A 35 15.89 -0.86 -0.88
N GLY A 36 17.07 -0.27 -1.10
CA GLY A 36 17.64 -0.06 -2.41
C GLY A 36 16.74 0.84 -3.26
N GLU A 37 16.48 0.42 -4.48
CA GLU A 37 15.65 1.13 -5.45
C GLU A 37 14.21 0.60 -5.52
N TYR A 38 13.79 -0.25 -4.60
CA TYR A 38 12.43 -0.78 -4.55
C TYR A 38 11.51 0.15 -3.74
N PRO A 39 10.25 0.40 -4.16
CA PRO A 39 9.71 0.10 -5.50
C PRO A 39 10.16 1.12 -6.55
N ASN A 40 10.05 0.75 -7.82
CA ASN A 40 10.52 1.57 -8.94
C ASN A 40 9.63 1.41 -10.17
N ALA A 41 10.08 1.97 -11.31
CA ALA A 41 9.34 1.92 -12.57
C ALA A 41 8.98 0.49 -13.01
N THR A 42 9.86 -0.49 -12.79
CA THR A 42 9.61 -1.89 -13.15
C THR A 42 8.39 -2.44 -12.39
N ASP A 43 8.26 -2.11 -11.12
CA ASP A 43 7.11 -2.53 -10.30
C ASP A 43 5.81 -1.90 -10.80
N VAL A 44 5.85 -0.63 -11.18
CA VAL A 44 4.70 0.07 -11.76
C VAL A 44 4.28 -0.59 -13.08
N LEU A 45 5.22 -0.85 -13.98
CA LEU A 45 4.96 -1.48 -15.28
C LEU A 45 4.37 -2.87 -15.12
N SER A 46 4.93 -3.69 -14.24
CA SER A 46 4.42 -5.03 -13.94
C SER A 46 2.96 -5.00 -13.48
N GLY A 47 2.62 -4.03 -12.63
CA GLY A 47 1.24 -3.86 -12.16
C GLY A 47 0.29 -3.30 -13.21
N ILE A 48 0.79 -2.58 -14.23
CA ILE A 48 -0.03 -2.15 -15.37
C ILE A 48 -0.47 -3.36 -16.18
N ASP A 49 0.46 -4.27 -16.45
CA ASP A 49 0.18 -5.47 -17.25
C ASP A 49 -0.89 -6.36 -16.63
N ASP A 50 -0.92 -6.48 -15.30
CA ASP A 50 -1.90 -7.33 -14.61
C ASP A 50 -3.11 -6.55 -14.04
N GLY A 51 -3.19 -5.26 -14.29
CA GLY A 51 -4.30 -4.42 -13.87
C GLY A 51 -4.29 -4.03 -12.39
N SER A 52 -3.15 -4.16 -11.68
CA SER A 52 -3.04 -3.88 -10.25
C SER A 52 -2.37 -2.55 -9.91
N SER A 53 -1.74 -1.87 -10.87
CA SER A 53 -1.18 -0.54 -10.64
C SER A 53 -2.24 0.54 -10.79
N TYR A 54 -2.36 1.39 -9.76
CA TYR A 54 -3.30 2.50 -9.71
C TYR A 54 -2.58 3.80 -9.39
N VAL A 55 -3.19 4.89 -9.81
CA VAL A 55 -2.77 6.25 -9.44
C VAL A 55 -3.96 7.03 -8.92
N CYS A 56 -3.67 7.99 -8.05
CA CYS A 56 -4.61 9.02 -7.65
C CYS A 56 -4.22 10.31 -8.38
N GLU A 57 -5.19 10.94 -8.99
CA GLU A 57 -5.01 12.17 -9.77
C GLU A 57 -5.83 13.30 -9.16
N GLU A 58 -5.22 14.47 -9.05
CA GLU A 58 -5.87 15.69 -8.60
C GLU A 58 -5.51 16.82 -9.55
N GLU A 59 -6.51 17.43 -10.17
CA GLU A 59 -6.32 18.54 -11.11
C GLU A 59 -5.32 18.23 -12.22
N GLY A 60 -5.36 17.01 -12.75
CA GLY A 60 -4.48 16.56 -13.82
C GLY A 60 -3.09 16.12 -13.38
N GLU A 61 -2.80 16.17 -12.08
CA GLU A 61 -1.51 15.74 -11.52
C GLU A 61 -1.64 14.39 -10.82
N VAL A 62 -0.70 13.47 -11.10
CA VAL A 62 -0.58 12.22 -10.33
C VAL A 62 0.00 12.54 -8.95
N VAL A 63 -0.79 12.31 -7.90
CA VAL A 63 -0.43 12.64 -6.51
C VAL A 63 -0.22 11.42 -5.63
N ALA A 64 -0.59 10.24 -6.10
CA ALA A 64 -0.32 8.98 -5.40
C ALA A 64 -0.19 7.83 -6.39
N THR A 65 0.50 6.79 -5.96
CA THR A 65 0.60 5.52 -6.70
C THR A 65 0.55 4.36 -5.72
N PHE A 66 -0.07 3.26 -6.11
CA PHE A 66 -0.20 2.09 -5.27
C PHE A 66 -0.57 0.85 -6.09
N TYR A 67 -0.39 -0.30 -5.45
CA TYR A 67 -0.84 -1.60 -5.96
C TYR A 67 -2.15 -1.94 -5.26
N PHE A 68 -3.16 -2.32 -6.03
CA PHE A 68 -4.44 -2.78 -5.48
C PHE A 68 -4.92 -3.97 -6.29
N LYS A 69 -5.05 -5.11 -5.65
CA LYS A 69 -5.47 -6.35 -6.31
C LYS A 69 -6.64 -6.96 -5.58
N ASP A 70 -7.71 -7.19 -6.33
CA ASP A 70 -8.90 -7.88 -5.85
C ASP A 70 -8.70 -9.38 -5.85
N ASN A 71 -9.43 -10.06 -4.98
CA ASN A 71 -9.42 -11.51 -4.87
C ASN A 71 -7.99 -12.08 -4.82
N ALA A 72 -7.18 -11.50 -3.93
CA ALA A 72 -5.77 -11.82 -3.80
C ALA A 72 -5.55 -13.15 -3.08
N ASP A 73 -4.46 -13.80 -3.41
CA ASP A 73 -3.90 -14.92 -2.66
C ASP A 73 -2.42 -14.63 -2.42
N ASP A 74 -2.17 -13.77 -1.44
CA ASP A 74 -0.81 -13.39 -1.08
C ASP A 74 -0.17 -14.48 -0.21
N PRO A 75 0.89 -15.15 -0.69
CA PRO A 75 1.53 -16.22 0.08
C PRO A 75 2.01 -15.78 1.47
N THR A 76 2.42 -14.51 1.61
CA THR A 76 2.91 -13.99 2.90
C THR A 76 1.78 -13.78 3.91
N TYR A 77 0.53 -13.78 3.47
CA TYR A 77 -0.66 -13.60 4.32
C TYR A 77 -1.32 -14.93 4.70
N ARG A 78 -0.82 -16.06 4.21
CA ARG A 78 -1.39 -17.38 4.52
C ARG A 78 -1.19 -17.77 5.97
N LYS A 79 -0.09 -17.34 6.59
CA LYS A 79 0.20 -17.56 8.01
C LYS A 79 0.35 -16.22 8.72
N ILE A 80 -0.23 -16.13 9.91
CA ILE A 80 -0.15 -14.97 10.78
C ILE A 80 0.18 -15.42 12.19
N TYR A 81 0.98 -14.63 12.90
CA TYR A 81 1.51 -14.96 14.23
C TYR A 81 1.16 -13.85 15.23
N GLY A 82 1.00 -14.25 16.49
CA GLY A 82 0.69 -13.29 17.56
C GLY A 82 -0.71 -12.68 17.45
N GLY A 83 -1.59 -13.32 16.71
CA GLY A 83 -2.95 -12.88 16.46
C GLY A 83 -3.58 -13.69 15.34
N GLU A 84 -4.63 -13.15 14.74
CA GLU A 84 -5.34 -13.83 13.66
C GLU A 84 -5.99 -12.80 12.70
N TRP A 85 -6.15 -13.20 11.44
CA TRP A 85 -7.00 -12.46 10.52
C TRP A 85 -8.45 -12.46 11.01
N LYS A 86 -9.21 -11.42 10.70
CA LYS A 86 -10.60 -11.27 11.13
C LYS A 86 -11.54 -12.31 10.52
N ASN A 87 -11.20 -12.79 9.32
CA ASN A 87 -11.99 -13.80 8.61
C ASN A 87 -11.11 -14.53 7.59
N SER A 88 -11.66 -15.55 6.97
CA SER A 88 -11.05 -16.29 5.87
C SER A 88 -11.72 -16.03 4.53
N ASP A 89 -12.49 -14.96 4.44
CA ASP A 89 -13.20 -14.57 3.21
C ASP A 89 -12.22 -14.11 2.13
N PRO A 90 -12.64 -14.09 0.85
CA PRO A 90 -11.87 -13.47 -0.21
C PRO A 90 -11.53 -12.01 0.15
N TYR A 91 -10.30 -11.60 -0.12
CA TYR A 91 -9.82 -10.28 0.26
C TYR A 91 -9.09 -9.60 -0.87
N SER A 92 -9.00 -8.29 -0.79
CA SER A 92 -8.15 -7.47 -1.64
C SER A 92 -6.92 -7.03 -0.86
N VAL A 93 -5.84 -6.70 -1.56
CA VAL A 93 -4.62 -6.19 -0.95
C VAL A 93 -4.27 -4.81 -1.51
N ILE A 94 -3.70 -3.98 -0.66
CA ILE A 94 -3.04 -2.74 -1.06
C ILE A 94 -1.57 -2.88 -0.68
N HIS A 95 -0.68 -2.62 -1.63
CA HIS A 95 0.75 -2.61 -1.43
C HIS A 95 1.37 -1.36 -2.02
N ARG A 96 2.53 -0.96 -1.50
CA ARG A 96 3.38 0.08 -2.07
C ARG A 96 2.66 1.41 -2.29
N ILE A 97 1.82 1.83 -1.34
CA ILE A 97 1.19 3.15 -1.45
C ILE A 97 2.20 4.25 -1.13
N ALA A 98 2.28 5.22 -2.00
CA ALA A 98 3.13 6.39 -1.84
C ALA A 98 2.41 7.64 -2.35
N VAL A 99 2.67 8.78 -1.71
CA VAL A 99 2.03 10.05 -2.04
C VAL A 99 3.07 11.12 -2.34
N LYS A 100 2.71 12.05 -3.21
CA LYS A 100 3.56 13.19 -3.56
C LYS A 100 3.54 14.27 -2.47
N TYR A 101 2.41 14.47 -1.84
CA TYR A 101 2.19 15.50 -0.82
C TYR A 101 1.71 14.87 0.48
N HIS A 102 2.33 15.26 1.60
CA HIS A 102 1.96 14.79 2.92
C HIS A 102 1.00 15.76 3.60
N GLY A 103 0.15 15.26 4.51
CA GLY A 103 -0.76 16.06 5.29
C GLY A 103 -1.97 16.60 4.54
N ARG A 104 -2.28 16.04 3.36
CA ARG A 104 -3.44 16.46 2.54
C ARG A 104 -4.56 15.41 2.48
N GLY A 105 -4.46 14.33 3.25
CA GLY A 105 -5.48 13.28 3.27
C GLY A 105 -5.51 12.41 2.02
N ILE A 106 -4.44 12.37 1.23
CA ILE A 106 -4.40 11.59 -0.02
C ILE A 106 -4.46 10.08 0.27
N VAL A 107 -3.70 9.60 1.25
CA VAL A 107 -3.74 8.17 1.64
C VAL A 107 -5.13 7.80 2.15
N ASP A 108 -5.71 8.65 3.00
CA ASP A 108 -7.06 8.45 3.55
C ASP A 108 -8.09 8.32 2.42
N PHE A 109 -7.99 9.18 1.42
CA PHE A 109 -8.85 9.12 0.24
C PHE A 109 -8.66 7.81 -0.53
N CYS A 110 -7.42 7.42 -0.79
CA CYS A 110 -7.13 6.17 -1.51
C CYS A 110 -7.68 4.95 -0.77
N PHE A 111 -7.46 4.86 0.53
CA PHE A 111 -7.99 3.76 1.34
C PHE A 111 -9.52 3.74 1.35
N SER A 112 -10.15 4.89 1.45
CA SER A 112 -11.61 5.00 1.43
C SER A 112 -12.20 4.52 0.10
N GLU A 113 -11.62 4.94 -1.02
CA GLU A 113 -12.11 4.55 -2.35
C GLU A 113 -11.88 3.05 -2.60
N CYS A 114 -10.73 2.52 -2.22
CA CYS A 114 -10.48 1.08 -2.31
C CYS A 114 -11.48 0.28 -1.47
N PHE A 115 -11.79 0.74 -0.26
CA PHE A 115 -12.73 0.07 0.61
C PHE A 115 -14.17 0.13 0.10
N LYS A 116 -14.57 1.22 -0.54
CA LYS A 116 -15.87 1.29 -1.23
C LYS A 116 -15.98 0.27 -2.34
N ALA A 117 -14.89 0.05 -3.07
CA ALA A 117 -14.83 -0.92 -4.15
C ALA A 117 -14.83 -2.37 -3.64
N ARG A 118 -14.10 -2.63 -2.55
CA ARG A 118 -13.94 -3.97 -1.98
C ARG A 118 -13.87 -3.88 -0.45
N GLN A 119 -14.84 -4.49 0.21
CA GLN A 119 -15.05 -4.31 1.65
C GLN A 119 -14.36 -5.38 2.52
N ASN A 120 -13.24 -5.92 2.05
CA ASN A 120 -12.34 -6.76 2.83
C ASN A 120 -10.92 -6.56 2.31
N ILE A 121 -10.12 -5.76 3.02
CA ILE A 121 -8.77 -5.38 2.60
C ILE A 121 -7.76 -5.79 3.66
N LYS A 122 -6.71 -6.49 3.23
CA LYS A 122 -5.53 -6.80 4.03
C LYS A 122 -4.36 -5.94 3.55
N ILE A 123 -3.56 -5.49 4.51
CA ILE A 123 -2.40 -4.64 4.25
C ILE A 123 -1.35 -4.89 5.33
N ASP A 124 -0.11 -4.64 5.05
CA ASP A 124 0.96 -4.70 6.04
C ASP A 124 1.85 -3.46 5.99
N THR A 125 2.57 -3.21 7.08
CA THR A 125 3.56 -2.15 7.17
C THR A 125 4.70 -2.54 8.12
N HIS A 126 5.82 -1.83 8.02
CA HIS A 126 6.97 -2.04 8.90
C HIS A 126 6.71 -1.45 10.28
N LYS A 127 7.26 -2.09 11.32
CA LYS A 127 7.16 -1.60 12.71
C LYS A 127 7.69 -0.18 12.91
N ASP A 128 8.65 0.24 12.09
CA ASP A 128 9.24 1.57 12.15
C ASP A 128 8.43 2.62 11.38
N ASN A 129 7.42 2.19 10.63
CA ASN A 129 6.54 3.11 9.88
C ASN A 129 5.41 3.61 10.76
N ILE A 130 5.74 4.47 11.72
CA ILE A 130 4.76 5.02 12.66
C ILE A 130 3.67 5.84 11.96
N PRO A 131 3.99 6.71 10.98
CA PRO A 131 2.94 7.44 10.26
C PRO A 131 1.90 6.53 9.61
N MET A 132 2.33 5.44 8.96
CA MET A 132 1.39 4.52 8.30
C MET A 132 0.54 3.76 9.32
N GLN A 133 1.10 3.35 10.45
CA GLN A 133 0.33 2.71 11.51
C GLN A 133 -0.81 3.62 12.01
N LYS A 134 -0.52 4.91 12.18
CA LYS A 134 -1.53 5.90 12.58
C LYS A 134 -2.61 6.09 11.52
N VAL A 135 -2.22 6.15 10.25
CA VAL A 135 -3.17 6.27 9.14
C VAL A 135 -4.06 5.05 9.07
N LEU A 136 -3.50 3.85 9.17
CA LEU A 136 -4.28 2.61 9.13
C LEU A 136 -5.33 2.56 10.24
N GLU A 137 -4.95 2.88 11.47
CA GLU A 137 -5.89 2.94 12.59
C GLU A 137 -6.98 3.99 12.36
N ARG A 138 -6.60 5.19 11.93
CA ARG A 138 -7.55 6.27 11.63
C ARG A 138 -8.53 5.90 10.54
N CYS A 139 -8.09 5.14 9.54
CA CYS A 139 -8.92 4.69 8.43
C CYS A 139 -9.74 3.44 8.73
N GLY A 140 -9.69 2.95 9.97
CA GLY A 140 -10.52 1.83 10.40
C GLY A 140 -9.92 0.45 10.20
N PHE A 141 -8.66 0.36 9.83
CA PHE A 141 -7.95 -0.91 9.81
C PHE A 141 -7.62 -1.35 11.23
N ARG A 142 -7.68 -2.67 11.48
CA ARG A 142 -7.37 -3.27 12.77
C ARG A 142 -6.08 -4.07 12.67
N TYR A 143 -5.22 -3.89 13.66
CA TYR A 143 -4.04 -4.75 13.81
C TYR A 143 -4.47 -6.20 14.05
N CYS A 144 -3.90 -7.13 13.30
CA CYS A 144 -4.25 -8.54 13.35
C CYS A 144 -3.12 -9.44 13.86
N GLY A 145 -1.87 -9.02 13.71
CA GLY A 145 -0.72 -9.84 14.10
C GLY A 145 0.49 -9.55 13.22
N ILE A 146 1.40 -10.52 13.18
CA ILE A 146 2.67 -10.41 12.45
C ILE A 146 2.68 -11.40 11.30
N ILE A 147 3.10 -10.92 10.12
CA ILE A 147 3.41 -11.77 8.97
C ILE A 147 4.91 -11.67 8.66
N TYR A 148 5.41 -12.62 7.91
CA TYR A 148 6.80 -12.64 7.48
C TYR A 148 6.86 -12.62 5.95
N LEU A 149 7.72 -11.74 5.41
CA LEU A 149 8.01 -11.71 3.99
C LEU A 149 8.84 -12.93 3.60
N GLU A 150 8.99 -13.19 2.29
CA GLU A 150 9.77 -14.33 1.79
C GLU A 150 11.21 -14.33 2.30
N ASN A 151 11.81 -13.14 2.50
CA ASN A 151 13.15 -12.99 3.04
C ASN A 151 13.24 -13.13 4.57
N GLY A 152 12.12 -13.43 5.25
CA GLY A 152 12.07 -13.59 6.70
C GLY A 152 11.86 -12.31 7.50
N GLU A 153 11.80 -11.15 6.85
CA GLU A 153 11.51 -9.89 7.54
C GLU A 153 10.06 -9.85 8.03
N GLU A 154 9.86 -9.35 9.25
CA GLU A 154 8.51 -9.23 9.81
C GLU A 154 7.80 -7.96 9.35
N ARG A 155 6.47 -8.04 9.27
CA ARG A 155 5.59 -6.91 9.04
C ARG A 155 4.39 -6.97 9.97
N LEU A 156 3.86 -5.81 10.31
CA LEU A 156 2.62 -5.68 11.06
C LEU A 156 1.46 -5.82 10.08
N ALA A 157 0.55 -6.74 10.36
CA ALA A 157 -0.58 -7.05 9.50
C ALA A 157 -1.86 -6.38 10.00
N TYR A 158 -2.60 -5.78 9.09
CA TYR A 158 -3.83 -5.06 9.36
C TYR A 158 -4.92 -5.53 8.41
N GLN A 159 -6.18 -5.43 8.86
CA GLN A 159 -7.33 -5.75 8.02
C GLN A 159 -8.48 -4.79 8.32
N LYS A 160 -9.20 -4.42 7.26
CA LYS A 160 -10.45 -3.68 7.36
C LYS A 160 -11.54 -4.49 6.68
N THR A 161 -12.62 -4.73 7.40
CA THR A 161 -13.82 -5.44 6.92
C THR A 161 -15.05 -4.56 7.12
N LYS A 162 -16.14 -4.93 6.45
CA LYS A 162 -17.44 -4.29 6.63
C LYS A 162 -17.98 -4.53 8.04
#